data_d275dbb3c812a16d6350c25f4c73d385
#
_entry.id   d275dbb3c812a16d6350c25f4c73d385
#
_cell.length_a   1.000
_cell.length_b   1.000
_cell.length_c   1.000
_cell.angle_alpha   90.00
_cell.angle_beta   90.00
_cell.angle_gamma   90.00
#
_symmetry.space_group_name_H-M   'P 1'
#
loop_
_entity.id
_entity.type
_entity.pdbx_description
1 polymer ?
#
loop_
_entity_poly.entity_id
_entity_poly.type
_entity_poly.pdbx_seq_one_letter_code
_entity_poly.pdbx_strand_id
1 'polypeptide(L)'
;MKKYLNILLSILFISLLQSCASPGKKPKSVHGDKPLIDTAEIVVAGREEMNKKVNEGPKPYDSIEMREDKRKTITTENVKNYVTISDEYTYLKQIVSFNFQGLDFEYVMSLMADVADINILVGDEVSGTVNAKIDNVGWDNAFQTLLDMKALVADVDVANGIIRVHTPEKLTAQETAKSARAEVLKKKIQLEESVEPILAEIFRLYYISPTQAKETLEALYSTQGAEGVSTMQNLSITVEQNTRSIIVRGHEPDLDTIDAVIKEIDVRTKQVLIEAFIVDATSDFSKQLGARVGAMSVSDRGNKGTTTISGITEGGNAATTNTDITLGAAAGTIANNTAGITGTSGIGILKQVGARALKLEIEALETLGLSKTLSQPSVFTLNNQEAKITQGTQIPFQTTSDGTTTTEFKEAALSLTVTPSIIGDGNVLLDILVNNDSPTTTPGTTEPAIKTNEIKTKLLVSDGDIVVIGGIKKNTVTNAKNRTPGVSKIPVVGNLFKGSAKKDELVELLIFIAPRVIE
;
A
#
# COMPACT_ATOMS: atom_id res chain seq x y z
N MET A 1 -60.25 -30.12 39.16
CA MET A 1 -59.58 -29.09 38.32
C MET A 1 -58.45 -28.35 39.08
N LYS A 2 -58.59 -27.81 40.29
CA LYS A 2 -57.50 -27.06 40.96
C LYS A 2 -56.20 -27.86 41.21
N LYS A 3 -56.28 -29.18 41.52
CA LYS A 3 -55.08 -30.02 41.74
C LYS A 3 -54.25 -30.22 40.42
N TYR A 4 -54.87 -30.38 39.27
CA TYR A 4 -54.20 -30.55 37.99
C TYR A 4 -53.55 -29.25 37.48
N LEU A 5 -54.20 -28.11 37.76
CA LEU A 5 -53.63 -26.80 37.42
C LEU A 5 -52.34 -26.51 38.18
N ASN A 6 -52.30 -26.88 39.49
CA ASN A 6 -51.09 -26.72 40.30
C ASN A 6 -49.94 -27.65 39.87
N ILE A 7 -50.26 -28.88 39.40
CA ILE A 7 -49.28 -29.83 38.88
C ILE A 7 -48.74 -29.35 37.53
N LEU A 8 -49.60 -28.82 36.64
CA LEU A 8 -49.20 -28.27 35.35
C LEU A 8 -48.32 -27.03 35.54
N LEU A 9 -48.67 -26.15 36.48
CA LEU A 9 -47.87 -24.96 36.82
C LEU A 9 -46.52 -25.35 37.44
N SER A 10 -46.43 -26.41 38.26
CA SER A 10 -45.17 -26.95 38.79
C SER A 10 -44.29 -27.54 37.70
N ILE A 11 -44.85 -28.26 36.74
CA ILE A 11 -44.11 -28.87 35.63
C ILE A 11 -43.57 -27.77 34.69
N LEU A 12 -44.38 -26.74 34.39
CA LEU A 12 -43.97 -25.58 33.61
C LEU A 12 -42.85 -24.82 34.34
N PHE A 13 -42.89 -24.68 35.65
CA PHE A 13 -41.89 -24.01 36.47
C PHE A 13 -40.57 -24.81 36.53
N ILE A 14 -40.64 -26.13 36.55
CA ILE A 14 -39.48 -27.04 36.55
C ILE A 14 -38.81 -27.06 35.19
N SER A 15 -39.57 -27.03 34.07
CA SER A 15 -39.02 -26.98 32.71
C SER A 15 -38.30 -25.65 32.43
N LEU A 16 -38.77 -24.52 32.96
CA LEU A 16 -38.13 -23.22 32.89
C LEU A 16 -36.81 -23.16 33.67
N LEU A 17 -36.64 -23.97 34.72
CA LEU A 17 -35.43 -23.99 35.54
C LEU A 17 -34.30 -24.85 34.97
N GLN A 18 -34.58 -25.78 34.04
CA GLN A 18 -33.54 -26.64 33.44
C GLN A 18 -32.75 -25.98 32.31
N SER A 19 -33.19 -24.83 31.78
CA SER A 19 -32.55 -24.16 30.65
C SER A 19 -31.27 -23.39 30.99
N CYS A 20 -30.84 -23.31 32.24
CA CYS A 20 -29.74 -22.42 32.67
C CYS A 20 -28.51 -23.10 33.29
N ALA A 21 -28.25 -24.37 33.04
CA ALA A 21 -27.09 -25.05 33.63
C ALA A 21 -26.20 -25.72 32.60
N SER A 22 -25.27 -24.98 32.01
CA SER A 22 -24.05 -25.53 31.42
C SER A 22 -22.84 -24.79 31.97
N PRO A 23 -22.02 -25.40 32.85
CA PRO A 23 -20.77 -24.81 33.29
C PRO A 23 -19.70 -25.07 32.24
N GLY A 24 -19.02 -24.03 31.80
CA GLY A 24 -17.64 -24.12 31.28
C GLY A 24 -17.39 -24.05 29.79
N LYS A 25 -18.36 -23.72 28.91
CA LYS A 25 -18.04 -23.41 27.52
C LYS A 25 -17.73 -21.91 27.37
N LYS A 26 -16.59 -21.59 26.71
CA LYS A 26 -16.29 -20.22 26.27
C LYS A 26 -17.52 -19.67 25.55
N PRO A 27 -17.90 -18.40 25.77
CA PRO A 27 -19.05 -17.83 25.09
C PRO A 27 -18.80 -17.90 23.57
N LYS A 28 -19.59 -18.67 22.84
CA LYS A 28 -19.60 -18.68 21.40
C LYS A 28 -20.27 -17.39 20.95
N SER A 29 -19.66 -16.72 19.96
CA SER A 29 -20.31 -15.62 19.24
C SER A 29 -21.64 -16.12 18.66
N VAL A 30 -22.67 -15.28 18.69
CA VAL A 30 -23.97 -15.58 18.10
C VAL A 30 -23.90 -15.63 16.59
N HIS A 31 -22.95 -14.87 16.02
CA HIS A 31 -22.74 -14.77 14.58
C HIS A 31 -21.94 -15.95 14.00
N GLY A 32 -21.32 -16.79 14.87
CA GLY A 32 -20.45 -17.88 14.44
C GLY A 32 -19.21 -17.36 13.68
N ASP A 33 -18.64 -18.20 12.82
CA ASP A 33 -17.50 -17.83 11.97
C ASP A 33 -17.92 -17.30 10.57
N LYS A 34 -19.22 -17.09 10.34
CA LYS A 34 -19.70 -16.58 9.05
C LYS A 34 -19.37 -15.09 8.91
N PRO A 35 -18.75 -14.68 7.79
CA PRO A 35 -18.54 -13.27 7.52
C PRO A 35 -19.87 -12.56 7.28
N LEU A 36 -19.98 -11.30 7.70
CA LEU A 36 -21.15 -10.46 7.44
C LEU A 36 -21.18 -9.97 6.01
N ILE A 37 -20.02 -9.96 5.35
CA ILE A 37 -19.83 -9.44 4.00
C ILE A 37 -19.61 -10.62 3.05
N ASP A 38 -20.49 -10.75 2.05
CA ASP A 38 -20.28 -11.69 0.94
C ASP A 38 -19.42 -11.02 -0.14
N THR A 39 -18.17 -11.47 -0.23
CA THR A 39 -17.21 -10.93 -1.18
C THR A 39 -17.53 -11.25 -2.63
N ALA A 40 -18.15 -12.40 -2.89
CA ALA A 40 -18.50 -12.81 -4.25
C ALA A 40 -19.63 -11.95 -4.85
N GLU A 41 -20.64 -11.61 -4.04
CA GLU A 41 -21.73 -10.72 -4.46
C GLU A 41 -21.19 -9.33 -4.83
N ILE A 42 -20.27 -8.79 -4.02
CA ILE A 42 -19.68 -7.46 -4.24
C ILE A 42 -18.85 -7.45 -5.52
N VAL A 43 -18.05 -8.48 -5.78
CA VAL A 43 -17.21 -8.57 -7.00
C VAL A 43 -18.08 -8.60 -8.25
N VAL A 44 -19.18 -9.35 -8.25
CA VAL A 44 -20.10 -9.42 -9.40
C VAL A 44 -20.78 -8.08 -9.63
N ALA A 45 -21.39 -7.50 -8.59
CA ALA A 45 -22.08 -6.22 -8.69
C ALA A 45 -21.13 -5.07 -9.09
N GLY A 46 -19.91 -5.03 -8.51
CA GLY A 46 -18.91 -4.03 -8.83
C GLY A 46 -18.43 -4.11 -10.29
N ARG A 47 -18.27 -5.31 -10.84
CA ARG A 47 -17.88 -5.49 -12.25
C ARG A 47 -18.95 -4.96 -13.22
N GLU A 48 -20.22 -5.17 -12.93
CA GLU A 48 -21.33 -4.65 -13.75
C GLU A 48 -21.36 -3.11 -13.70
N GLU A 49 -21.22 -2.53 -12.51
CA GLU A 49 -21.25 -1.08 -12.33
C GLU A 49 -20.03 -0.40 -12.98
N MET A 50 -18.85 -0.97 -12.85
CA MET A 50 -17.64 -0.48 -13.50
C MET A 50 -17.77 -0.47 -15.02
N ASN A 51 -18.29 -1.55 -15.64
CA ASN A 51 -18.54 -1.61 -17.07
C ASN A 51 -19.52 -0.53 -17.53
N LYS A 52 -20.54 -0.23 -16.71
CA LYS A 52 -21.48 0.85 -17.00
C LYS A 52 -20.80 2.22 -16.97
N LYS A 53 -19.98 2.50 -15.95
CA LYS A 53 -19.25 3.77 -15.83
C LYS A 53 -18.25 3.97 -16.96
N VAL A 54 -17.56 2.91 -17.41
CA VAL A 54 -16.65 2.96 -18.58
C VAL A 54 -17.40 3.35 -19.85
N ASN A 55 -18.62 2.82 -20.05
CA ASN A 55 -19.45 3.16 -21.20
C ASN A 55 -19.99 4.60 -21.16
N GLU A 56 -20.18 5.15 -19.96
CA GLU A 56 -20.65 6.53 -19.71
C GLU A 56 -19.47 7.52 -19.61
N GLY A 57 -18.22 7.03 -19.42
CA GLY A 57 -17.02 7.84 -19.27
C GLY A 57 -16.54 8.50 -20.57
N PRO A 58 -15.47 9.31 -20.48
CA PRO A 58 -14.90 9.98 -21.65
C PRO A 58 -14.41 8.95 -22.65
N LYS A 59 -15.04 8.91 -23.83
CA LYS A 59 -14.59 8.03 -24.93
C LYS A 59 -13.41 8.68 -25.63
N PRO A 60 -12.29 7.97 -25.78
CA PRO A 60 -11.18 8.44 -26.59
C PRO A 60 -11.62 8.55 -28.05
N TYR A 61 -11.26 9.66 -28.69
CA TYR A 61 -11.49 9.82 -30.11
C TYR A 61 -10.57 8.87 -30.87
N ASP A 62 -11.18 7.94 -31.64
CA ASP A 62 -10.44 7.02 -32.51
C ASP A 62 -9.70 7.82 -33.59
N SER A 63 -8.41 7.96 -33.46
CA SER A 63 -7.55 8.17 -34.62
C SER A 63 -6.08 8.02 -34.26
N ILE A 64 -5.42 7.31 -35.12
CA ILE A 64 -3.99 7.38 -35.49
C ILE A 64 -3.19 6.14 -35.10
N GLU A 65 -2.80 5.53 -36.18
CA GLU A 65 -1.84 4.48 -36.44
C GLU A 65 -0.74 4.29 -35.38
N MET A 66 -0.64 3.05 -34.90
CA MET A 66 0.49 2.58 -34.12
C MET A 66 1.78 2.75 -34.93
N ARG A 67 2.73 3.53 -34.42
CA ARG A 67 4.10 3.52 -34.91
C ARG A 67 4.80 2.26 -34.42
N GLU A 68 5.35 1.51 -35.37
CA GLU A 68 6.21 0.36 -35.10
C GLU A 68 7.44 0.75 -34.25
N ASP A 69 7.67 -0.01 -33.19
CA ASP A 69 8.86 0.07 -32.34
C ASP A 69 10.13 -0.18 -33.14
N LYS A 70 10.95 0.85 -33.36
CA LYS A 70 12.32 0.69 -33.79
C LYS A 70 13.28 0.98 -32.65
N ARG A 71 13.76 -0.11 -32.06
CA ARG A 71 14.83 -0.09 -31.07
C ARG A 71 16.11 0.42 -31.70
N LYS A 72 16.57 1.62 -31.35
CA LYS A 72 17.86 2.16 -31.81
C LYS A 72 18.92 1.76 -30.77
N THR A 73 19.79 0.83 -31.15
CA THR A 73 20.95 0.40 -30.36
C THR A 73 22.03 1.48 -30.42
N ILE A 74 22.44 1.98 -29.26
CA ILE A 74 23.62 2.82 -29.09
C ILE A 74 24.79 1.88 -28.89
N THR A 75 25.72 1.83 -29.84
CA THR A 75 26.93 1.02 -29.75
C THR A 75 27.97 1.76 -28.91
N THR A 76 28.30 1.21 -27.75
CA THR A 76 29.45 1.70 -26.97
C THR A 76 30.75 1.26 -27.62
N GLU A 77 31.64 2.19 -27.93
CA GLU A 77 32.99 1.87 -28.39
C GLU A 77 33.76 1.12 -27.29
N ASN A 78 34.35 -0.03 -27.63
CA ASN A 78 35.17 -0.83 -26.74
C ASN A 78 36.42 -0.06 -26.34
N VAL A 79 36.66 0.11 -25.07
CA VAL A 79 37.91 0.64 -24.51
C VAL A 79 39.00 -0.38 -24.74
N LYS A 80 40.04 0.01 -25.53
CA LYS A 80 41.19 -0.86 -25.81
C LYS A 80 42.01 -1.09 -24.54
N ASN A 81 42.20 -2.36 -24.18
CA ASN A 81 42.99 -2.75 -23.04
C ASN A 81 44.40 -3.13 -23.49
N TYR A 82 45.41 -2.33 -23.12
CA TYR A 82 46.80 -2.48 -23.56
C TYR A 82 47.68 -3.39 -22.66
N VAL A 83 47.13 -3.88 -21.56
CA VAL A 83 47.93 -4.53 -20.53
C VAL A 83 47.69 -6.03 -20.45
N THR A 84 46.52 -6.53 -20.79
CA THR A 84 46.21 -7.98 -20.76
C THR A 84 45.33 -8.38 -21.95
N ILE A 85 45.60 -9.60 -22.48
CA ILE A 85 44.72 -10.20 -23.48
C ILE A 85 43.38 -10.54 -22.81
N SER A 86 42.28 -9.98 -23.33
CA SER A 86 40.94 -10.17 -22.74
C SER A 86 40.54 -11.64 -22.70
N ASP A 87 39.75 -12.03 -21.70
CA ASP A 87 39.26 -13.41 -21.51
C ASP A 87 38.38 -13.91 -22.67
N GLU A 88 37.95 -13.02 -23.58
CA GLU A 88 37.20 -13.38 -24.78
C GLU A 88 37.98 -14.20 -25.80
N TYR A 89 39.36 -14.22 -25.70
CA TYR A 89 40.23 -14.92 -26.65
C TYR A 89 40.69 -16.30 -26.12
N THR A 90 39.74 -17.19 -25.93
CA THR A 90 40.00 -18.56 -25.45
C THR A 90 40.95 -19.37 -26.33
N TYR A 91 41.03 -19.05 -27.64
CA TYR A 91 41.94 -19.70 -28.59
C TYR A 91 43.40 -19.32 -28.39
N LEU A 92 43.72 -18.20 -27.75
CA LEU A 92 45.08 -17.80 -27.37
C LEU A 92 45.57 -18.41 -26.07
N LYS A 93 44.72 -19.17 -25.38
CA LYS A 93 45.05 -19.87 -24.10
C LYS A 93 45.52 -21.30 -24.30
N GLN A 94 45.86 -21.72 -25.53
CA GLN A 94 46.36 -23.05 -25.79
C GLN A 94 47.72 -23.28 -25.06
N ILE A 95 47.90 -24.49 -24.54
CA ILE A 95 49.09 -24.86 -23.80
C ILE A 95 50.24 -25.11 -24.77
N VAL A 96 51.39 -24.45 -24.54
CA VAL A 96 52.57 -24.52 -25.38
C VAL A 96 53.82 -24.88 -24.56
N SER A 97 54.79 -25.50 -25.23
CA SER A 97 56.09 -25.79 -24.66
C SER A 97 57.20 -25.43 -25.67
N PHE A 98 58.11 -24.55 -25.28
CA PHE A 98 59.19 -24.04 -26.12
C PHE A 98 60.54 -24.14 -25.40
N ASN A 99 61.58 -24.35 -26.17
CA ASN A 99 62.96 -24.31 -25.68
C ASN A 99 63.80 -23.44 -26.63
N PHE A 100 63.97 -22.19 -26.28
CA PHE A 100 64.74 -21.21 -27.02
C PHE A 100 66.14 -21.12 -26.47
N GLN A 101 67.13 -21.32 -27.32
CA GLN A 101 68.56 -21.21 -26.98
C GLN A 101 69.29 -20.29 -27.95
N GLY A 102 69.53 -19.05 -27.54
CA GLY A 102 70.23 -18.05 -28.34
C GLY A 102 69.54 -17.64 -29.64
N LEU A 103 68.21 -17.78 -29.71
CA LEU A 103 67.42 -17.38 -30.89
C LEU A 103 67.19 -15.88 -30.89
N ASP A 104 67.18 -15.29 -32.10
CA ASP A 104 66.83 -13.89 -32.28
C ASP A 104 65.35 -13.65 -31.90
N PHE A 105 65.06 -12.56 -31.19
CA PHE A 105 63.71 -12.23 -30.69
C PHE A 105 62.68 -12.15 -31.81
N GLU A 106 63.01 -11.59 -32.95
CA GLU A 106 62.14 -11.50 -34.10
C GLU A 106 61.70 -12.89 -34.59
N TYR A 107 62.64 -13.83 -34.63
CA TYR A 107 62.37 -15.22 -35.02
C TYR A 107 61.49 -15.93 -33.98
N VAL A 108 61.70 -15.64 -32.69
CA VAL A 108 60.86 -16.19 -31.58
C VAL A 108 59.42 -15.66 -31.70
N MET A 109 59.21 -14.39 -32.03
CA MET A 109 57.91 -13.81 -32.26
C MET A 109 57.21 -14.39 -33.48
N SER A 110 57.94 -14.64 -34.57
CA SER A 110 57.41 -15.33 -35.76
C SER A 110 56.91 -16.75 -35.40
N LEU A 111 57.69 -17.49 -34.62
CA LEU A 111 57.26 -18.82 -34.14
C LEU A 111 56.04 -18.78 -33.22
N MET A 112 55.98 -17.76 -32.37
CA MET A 112 54.80 -17.54 -31.51
C MET A 112 53.55 -17.19 -32.33
N ALA A 113 53.73 -16.43 -33.42
CA ALA A 113 52.66 -16.08 -34.37
C ALA A 113 52.12 -17.31 -35.11
N ASP A 114 53.01 -18.16 -35.60
CA ASP A 114 52.65 -19.39 -36.33
C ASP A 114 51.89 -20.38 -35.45
N VAL A 115 52.23 -20.48 -34.18
CA VAL A 115 51.57 -21.40 -33.24
C VAL A 115 50.16 -20.95 -32.88
N ALA A 116 49.92 -19.65 -32.84
CA ALA A 116 48.62 -19.10 -32.46
C ALA A 116 47.76 -18.71 -33.69
N ASP A 117 48.27 -18.88 -34.89
CA ASP A 117 47.65 -18.47 -36.16
C ASP A 117 47.23 -16.99 -36.15
N ILE A 118 48.11 -16.10 -35.70
CA ILE A 118 47.89 -14.66 -35.57
C ILE A 118 49.07 -13.90 -36.20
N ASN A 119 48.80 -12.64 -36.59
CA ASN A 119 49.85 -11.78 -37.14
C ASN A 119 50.53 -11.00 -36.00
N ILE A 120 51.82 -11.24 -35.77
CA ILE A 120 52.66 -10.48 -34.85
C ILE A 120 53.59 -9.58 -35.65
N LEU A 121 53.50 -8.27 -35.47
CA LEU A 121 54.38 -7.28 -36.05
C LEU A 121 55.39 -6.82 -35.00
N VAL A 122 56.64 -7.01 -35.27
CA VAL A 122 57.74 -6.59 -34.37
C VAL A 122 58.32 -5.28 -34.92
N GLY A 123 58.47 -4.27 -34.05
CA GLY A 123 59.06 -2.99 -34.43
C GLY A 123 60.56 -3.13 -34.68
N ASP A 124 61.13 -2.36 -35.63
CA ASP A 124 62.54 -2.37 -35.97
C ASP A 124 63.47 -2.04 -34.78
N GLU A 125 62.95 -1.45 -33.72
CA GLU A 125 63.68 -1.13 -32.49
C GLU A 125 63.87 -2.33 -31.58
N VAL A 126 63.18 -3.43 -31.83
CA VAL A 126 63.21 -4.63 -30.99
C VAL A 126 64.32 -5.57 -31.51
N SER A 127 65.34 -5.82 -30.69
CA SER A 127 66.47 -6.66 -31.07
C SER A 127 67.03 -7.46 -29.90
N GLY A 128 67.76 -8.49 -30.19
CA GLY A 128 68.52 -9.30 -29.21
C GLY A 128 68.05 -10.74 -29.15
N THR A 129 68.84 -11.57 -28.48
CA THR A 129 68.67 -13.02 -28.39
C THR A 129 67.86 -13.40 -27.12
N VAL A 130 67.09 -14.48 -27.22
CA VAL A 130 66.29 -15.04 -26.13
C VAL A 130 66.79 -16.42 -25.77
N ASN A 131 66.95 -16.64 -24.43
CA ASN A 131 67.19 -17.93 -23.86
C ASN A 131 66.03 -18.19 -22.87
N ALA A 132 65.09 -19.01 -23.25
CA ALA A 132 63.94 -19.31 -22.42
C ALA A 132 63.51 -20.77 -22.59
N LYS A 133 63.20 -21.43 -21.50
CA LYS A 133 62.54 -22.73 -21.50
C LYS A 133 61.17 -22.58 -20.88
N ILE A 134 60.15 -22.75 -21.64
CA ILE A 134 58.76 -22.68 -21.27
C ILE A 134 58.19 -24.09 -21.41
N ASP A 135 57.56 -24.63 -20.39
CA ASP A 135 57.05 -25.99 -20.39
C ASP A 135 55.63 -25.99 -19.81
N ASN A 136 54.65 -26.44 -20.59
CA ASN A 136 53.23 -26.59 -20.22
C ASN A 136 52.56 -25.28 -19.70
N VAL A 137 52.77 -24.16 -20.38
CA VAL A 137 52.22 -22.82 -20.05
C VAL A 137 51.28 -22.38 -21.15
N GLY A 138 50.21 -21.62 -20.78
CA GLY A 138 49.32 -20.99 -21.78
C GLY A 138 50.08 -20.04 -22.68
N TRP A 139 49.74 -20.00 -23.98
CA TRP A 139 50.37 -19.17 -24.98
C TRP A 139 50.41 -17.68 -24.59
N ASP A 140 49.30 -17.19 -24.05
CA ASP A 140 49.13 -15.81 -23.56
C ASP A 140 50.15 -15.46 -22.45
N ASN A 141 50.29 -16.33 -21.47
CA ASN A 141 51.26 -16.15 -20.38
C ASN A 141 52.70 -16.31 -20.86
N ALA A 142 52.96 -17.23 -21.81
CA ALA A 142 54.28 -17.42 -22.42
C ALA A 142 54.69 -16.19 -23.21
N PHE A 143 53.75 -15.63 -24.02
CA PHE A 143 53.95 -14.43 -24.79
C PHE A 143 54.21 -13.21 -23.90
N GLN A 144 53.36 -13.00 -22.86
CA GLN A 144 53.56 -11.92 -21.92
C GLN A 144 54.92 -12.01 -21.19
N THR A 145 55.29 -13.21 -20.74
CA THR A 145 56.59 -13.41 -20.06
C THR A 145 57.79 -13.10 -20.98
N LEU A 146 57.68 -13.42 -22.27
CA LEU A 146 58.75 -13.11 -23.23
C LEU A 146 58.85 -11.59 -23.47
N LEU A 147 57.72 -10.87 -23.51
CA LEU A 147 57.69 -9.41 -23.61
C LEU A 147 58.30 -8.76 -22.34
N ASP A 148 57.87 -9.21 -21.17
CA ASP A 148 58.36 -8.69 -19.87
C ASP A 148 59.87 -8.88 -19.70
N MET A 149 60.41 -10.02 -20.18
CA MET A 149 61.86 -10.32 -20.14
C MET A 149 62.70 -9.32 -20.94
N LYS A 150 62.10 -8.71 -21.97
CA LYS A 150 62.73 -7.69 -22.82
C LYS A 150 62.23 -6.29 -22.55
N ALA A 151 61.38 -6.08 -21.56
CA ALA A 151 60.71 -4.82 -21.25
C ALA A 151 59.96 -4.23 -22.48
N LEU A 152 59.27 -5.10 -23.23
CA LEU A 152 58.49 -4.76 -24.41
C LEU A 152 56.99 -4.75 -24.07
N VAL A 153 56.20 -4.04 -24.87
CA VAL A 153 54.73 -3.93 -24.69
C VAL A 153 54.07 -4.31 -26.02
N ALA A 154 52.95 -5.02 -25.92
CA ALA A 154 52.12 -5.37 -27.06
C ALA A 154 50.90 -4.47 -27.20
N ASP A 155 50.65 -3.90 -28.37
CA ASP A 155 49.37 -3.29 -28.78
C ASP A 155 48.56 -4.36 -29.52
N VAL A 156 47.46 -4.81 -28.88
CA VAL A 156 46.63 -5.89 -29.43
C VAL A 156 45.45 -5.27 -30.19
N ASP A 157 45.46 -5.39 -31.50
CA ASP A 157 44.35 -5.02 -32.40
C ASP A 157 43.54 -6.28 -32.74
N VAL A 158 42.56 -6.52 -31.92
CA VAL A 158 41.72 -7.71 -32.01
C VAL A 158 40.83 -7.74 -33.24
N ALA A 159 40.31 -6.60 -33.64
CA ALA A 159 39.41 -6.50 -34.79
C ALA A 159 40.09 -6.97 -36.11
N ASN A 160 41.41 -6.82 -36.17
CA ASN A 160 42.17 -7.17 -37.34
C ASN A 160 43.11 -8.41 -37.15
N GLY A 161 43.07 -9.01 -35.96
CA GLY A 161 43.92 -10.19 -35.61
C GLY A 161 45.42 -9.88 -35.66
N ILE A 162 45.81 -8.65 -35.26
CA ILE A 162 47.19 -8.18 -35.32
C ILE A 162 47.68 -7.80 -33.92
N ILE A 163 48.84 -8.31 -33.54
CA ILE A 163 49.55 -7.89 -32.32
C ILE A 163 50.81 -7.14 -32.73
N ARG A 164 51.00 -5.92 -32.25
CA ARG A 164 52.20 -5.12 -32.49
C ARG A 164 53.05 -5.07 -31.25
N VAL A 165 54.33 -5.43 -31.40
CA VAL A 165 55.31 -5.43 -30.29
C VAL A 165 56.24 -4.24 -30.44
N HIS A 166 56.29 -3.38 -29.41
CA HIS A 166 57.06 -2.13 -29.41
C HIS A 166 57.78 -1.95 -28.07
N THR A 167 58.75 -1.07 -28.05
CA THR A 167 59.28 -0.55 -26.77
C THR A 167 58.25 0.40 -26.11
N PRO A 168 58.22 0.49 -24.76
CA PRO A 168 57.30 1.43 -24.09
C PRO A 168 57.45 2.87 -24.55
N GLU A 169 58.64 3.30 -24.86
CA GLU A 169 58.95 4.66 -25.38
C GLU A 169 58.31 4.93 -26.73
N LYS A 170 58.30 3.95 -27.63
CA LYS A 170 57.69 4.06 -28.94
C LYS A 170 56.18 4.05 -28.88
N LEU A 171 55.61 3.22 -28.00
CA LEU A 171 54.18 3.16 -27.77
C LEU A 171 53.66 4.50 -27.21
N THR A 172 54.32 5.05 -26.18
CA THR A 172 53.96 6.38 -25.62
C THR A 172 54.08 7.48 -26.62
N ALA A 173 55.11 7.45 -27.49
CA ALA A 173 55.27 8.41 -28.60
C ALA A 173 54.13 8.29 -29.64
N GLN A 174 53.68 7.07 -29.95
CA GLN A 174 52.51 6.85 -30.82
C GLN A 174 51.20 7.31 -30.18
N GLU A 175 51.00 7.03 -28.91
CA GLU A 175 49.83 7.45 -28.17
C GLU A 175 49.76 8.97 -28.01
N THR A 176 50.89 9.64 -27.74
CA THR A 176 50.93 11.10 -27.70
C THR A 176 50.67 11.70 -29.08
N ALA A 177 51.15 11.07 -30.17
CA ALA A 177 50.83 11.51 -31.52
C ALA A 177 49.36 11.28 -31.89
N LYS A 178 48.75 10.16 -31.44
CA LYS A 178 47.31 9.89 -31.60
C LYS A 178 46.46 10.89 -30.81
N SER A 179 46.82 11.15 -29.54
CA SER A 179 46.11 12.12 -28.69
C SER A 179 46.24 13.55 -29.23
N ALA A 180 47.42 13.95 -29.71
CA ALA A 180 47.62 15.24 -30.36
C ALA A 180 46.76 15.37 -31.63
N ARG A 181 46.65 14.32 -32.46
CA ARG A 181 45.75 14.31 -33.61
C ARG A 181 44.29 14.39 -33.19
N ALA A 182 43.88 13.65 -32.13
CA ALA A 182 42.53 13.71 -31.60
C ALA A 182 42.20 15.10 -31.05
N GLU A 183 43.15 15.80 -30.38
CA GLU A 183 42.98 17.18 -29.93
C GLU A 183 42.81 18.14 -31.10
N VAL A 184 43.61 18.00 -32.17
CA VAL A 184 43.49 18.83 -33.36
C VAL A 184 42.15 18.58 -34.07
N LEU A 185 41.71 17.32 -34.14
CA LEU A 185 40.37 16.98 -34.66
C LEU A 185 39.26 17.58 -33.82
N LYS A 186 39.37 17.46 -32.47
CA LYS A 186 38.44 18.08 -31.54
C LYS A 186 38.38 19.60 -31.71
N LYS A 187 39.54 20.26 -31.81
CA LYS A 187 39.59 21.70 -32.09
C LYS A 187 38.99 22.05 -33.43
N LYS A 188 39.22 21.23 -34.48
CA LYS A 188 38.63 21.44 -35.79
C LYS A 188 37.10 21.33 -35.73
N ILE A 189 36.57 20.28 -35.09
CA ILE A 189 35.13 20.12 -34.90
C ILE A 189 34.55 21.32 -34.12
N GLN A 190 35.18 21.73 -33.00
CA GLN A 190 34.74 22.90 -32.23
C GLN A 190 34.76 24.20 -33.06
N LEU A 191 35.72 24.36 -33.98
CA LEU A 191 35.76 25.49 -34.91
C LEU A 191 34.63 25.40 -35.94
N GLU A 192 34.35 24.25 -36.47
CA GLU A 192 33.25 24.00 -37.40
C GLU A 192 31.90 24.25 -36.71
N GLU A 193 31.68 23.71 -35.48
CA GLU A 193 30.51 23.96 -34.65
C GLU A 193 30.35 25.47 -34.31
N SER A 194 31.44 26.19 -34.06
CA SER A 194 31.38 27.63 -33.76
C SER A 194 30.99 28.51 -34.95
N VAL A 195 31.13 28.02 -36.18
CA VAL A 195 30.78 28.69 -37.44
C VAL A 195 29.36 28.30 -37.90
N GLU A 196 28.81 27.17 -37.43
CA GLU A 196 27.46 26.78 -37.76
C GLU A 196 26.43 27.78 -37.21
N PRO A 197 25.44 28.19 -38.01
CA PRO A 197 24.44 29.15 -37.58
C PRO A 197 23.56 28.53 -36.48
N ILE A 198 23.34 29.27 -35.43
CA ILE A 198 22.37 28.89 -34.36
C ILE A 198 20.97 29.12 -34.93
N LEU A 199 20.20 28.07 -35.06
CA LEU A 199 18.81 28.08 -35.50
C LEU A 199 17.86 28.10 -34.32
N ALA A 200 16.64 28.55 -34.54
CA ALA A 200 15.56 28.49 -33.55
C ALA A 200 14.36 27.80 -34.20
N GLU A 201 13.90 26.73 -33.57
CA GLU A 201 12.73 25.97 -34.03
C GLU A 201 11.65 25.90 -32.97
N ILE A 202 10.40 25.81 -33.46
CA ILE A 202 9.21 25.73 -32.61
C ILE A 202 8.62 24.33 -32.72
N PHE A 203 8.65 23.58 -31.62
CA PHE A 203 8.06 22.26 -31.54
C PHE A 203 6.70 22.36 -30.82
N ARG A 204 5.63 21.99 -31.52
CA ARG A 204 4.30 21.93 -30.95
C ARG A 204 4.07 20.58 -30.27
N LEU A 205 3.56 20.63 -29.04
CA LEU A 205 3.28 19.44 -28.23
C LEU A 205 1.78 19.20 -28.16
N TYR A 206 1.37 17.96 -28.33
CA TYR A 206 -0.04 17.58 -28.34
C TYR A 206 -0.49 16.98 -27.02
N TYR A 207 0.31 16.12 -26.42
CA TYR A 207 -0.05 15.33 -25.23
C TYR A 207 0.74 15.73 -23.98
N ILE A 208 2.05 15.84 -24.09
CA ILE A 208 2.93 16.21 -22.98
C ILE A 208 2.84 17.71 -22.65
N SER A 209 3.03 18.06 -21.38
CA SER A 209 3.13 19.46 -20.95
C SER A 209 4.46 20.08 -21.41
N PRO A 210 4.46 21.34 -21.92
CA PRO A 210 5.68 22.01 -22.34
C PRO A 210 6.73 22.14 -21.22
N THR A 211 6.31 22.28 -19.96
CA THR A 211 7.20 22.28 -18.80
C THR A 211 7.87 20.93 -18.59
N GLN A 212 7.13 19.85 -18.66
CA GLN A 212 7.63 18.48 -18.54
C GLN A 212 8.61 18.14 -19.68
N ALA A 213 8.25 18.51 -20.93
CA ALA A 213 9.13 18.33 -22.08
C ALA A 213 10.46 19.08 -21.90
N LYS A 214 10.41 20.33 -21.43
CA LYS A 214 11.61 21.11 -21.14
C LYS A 214 12.48 20.43 -20.08
N GLU A 215 11.91 20.03 -18.93
CA GLU A 215 12.65 19.35 -17.86
C GLU A 215 13.32 18.06 -18.33
N THR A 216 12.61 17.27 -19.15
CA THR A 216 13.15 16.03 -19.71
C THR A 216 14.31 16.30 -20.66
N LEU A 217 14.18 17.29 -21.56
CA LEU A 217 15.22 17.67 -22.49
C LEU A 217 16.43 18.29 -21.77
N GLU A 218 16.20 19.17 -20.79
CA GLU A 218 17.28 19.74 -19.99
C GLU A 218 18.03 18.66 -19.19
N ALA A 219 17.33 17.66 -18.64
CA ALA A 219 17.96 16.53 -17.97
C ALA A 219 18.82 15.68 -18.91
N LEU A 220 18.38 15.48 -20.15
CA LEU A 220 19.12 14.74 -21.17
C LEU A 220 20.46 15.43 -21.53
N TYR A 221 20.45 16.75 -21.65
CA TYR A 221 21.63 17.53 -22.02
C TYR A 221 22.46 17.99 -20.82
N SER A 222 21.93 17.94 -19.58
CA SER A 222 22.66 18.32 -18.36
C SER A 222 23.61 17.27 -17.83
N THR A 223 23.66 16.08 -18.47
CA THR A 223 24.58 15.01 -18.06
C THR A 223 26.02 15.50 -18.23
N GLN A 224 26.69 15.78 -17.14
CA GLN A 224 28.09 16.20 -17.10
C GLN A 224 28.96 15.13 -17.76
N GLY A 225 29.55 15.44 -18.89
CA GLY A 225 30.68 14.68 -19.39
C GLY A 225 31.82 14.69 -18.35
N ALA A 226 32.58 13.59 -18.26
CA ALA A 226 33.62 13.35 -17.24
C ALA A 226 34.73 14.44 -17.12
N GLU A 227 34.69 15.51 -17.88
CA GLU A 227 35.68 16.60 -17.90
C GLU A 227 35.09 17.99 -17.71
N GLY A 228 33.88 18.14 -17.13
CA GLY A 228 33.37 19.46 -16.73
C GLY A 228 33.01 20.42 -17.89
N VAL A 229 32.93 19.93 -19.12
CA VAL A 229 32.44 20.71 -20.27
C VAL A 229 30.93 20.47 -20.34
N SER A 230 30.17 21.47 -19.93
CA SER A 230 28.71 21.48 -20.09
C SER A 230 28.41 21.55 -21.61
N THR A 231 27.81 20.51 -22.15
CA THR A 231 27.34 20.43 -23.53
C THR A 231 26.20 21.43 -23.83
N MET A 232 25.72 22.16 -22.81
CA MET A 232 24.65 23.15 -22.93
C MET A 232 25.08 24.57 -23.38
N GLN A 233 26.33 24.82 -23.75
CA GLN A 233 26.75 26.20 -24.00
C GLN A 233 25.97 26.91 -25.12
N ASN A 234 25.32 26.18 -26.05
CA ASN A 234 24.61 26.76 -27.17
C ASN A 234 23.14 26.37 -27.31
N LEU A 235 22.60 25.52 -26.37
CA LEU A 235 21.21 25.09 -26.37
C LEU A 235 20.37 25.89 -25.39
N SER A 236 19.30 26.52 -25.88
CA SER A 236 18.34 27.24 -25.04
C SER A 236 16.92 26.77 -25.31
N ILE A 237 16.21 26.31 -24.27
CA ILE A 237 14.84 25.84 -24.35
C ILE A 237 13.90 26.78 -23.63
N THR A 238 12.95 27.37 -24.36
CA THR A 238 11.95 28.31 -23.83
C THR A 238 10.56 27.69 -23.96
N VAL A 239 9.75 27.79 -22.92
CA VAL A 239 8.38 27.26 -22.87
C VAL A 239 7.38 28.35 -23.25
N GLU A 240 6.48 28.03 -24.18
CA GLU A 240 5.31 28.84 -24.51
C GLU A 240 4.03 28.04 -24.16
N GLN A 241 3.40 28.41 -23.05
CA GLN A 241 2.26 27.68 -22.51
C GLN A 241 0.97 27.88 -23.32
N ASN A 242 0.74 29.09 -23.87
CA ASN A 242 -0.50 29.41 -24.57
C ASN A 242 -0.67 28.61 -25.86
N THR A 243 0.44 28.38 -26.58
CA THR A 243 0.44 27.61 -27.83
C THR A 243 0.83 26.14 -27.62
N ARG A 244 1.06 25.72 -26.36
CA ARG A 244 1.57 24.38 -26.00
C ARG A 244 2.79 23.99 -26.83
N SER A 245 3.78 24.88 -26.91
CA SER A 245 4.99 24.67 -27.69
C SER A 245 6.24 24.97 -26.89
N ILE A 246 7.34 24.38 -27.32
CA ILE A 246 8.68 24.73 -26.85
C ILE A 246 9.45 25.36 -28.03
N ILE A 247 10.18 26.40 -27.71
CA ILE A 247 11.09 27.07 -28.65
C ILE A 247 12.50 26.64 -28.28
N VAL A 248 13.15 25.94 -29.17
CA VAL A 248 14.51 25.45 -28.98
C VAL A 248 15.43 26.22 -29.88
N ARG A 249 16.52 26.73 -29.31
CA ARG A 249 17.59 27.41 -30.04
C ARG A 249 18.88 26.61 -29.89
N GLY A 250 19.46 26.16 -30.99
CA GLY A 250 20.64 25.32 -31.00
C GLY A 250 21.20 25.11 -32.40
N HIS A 251 22.16 24.20 -32.55
CA HIS A 251 22.68 23.74 -33.83
C HIS A 251 21.73 22.72 -34.47
N GLU A 252 21.77 22.58 -35.79
CA GLU A 252 20.88 21.69 -36.56
C GLU A 252 20.92 20.21 -36.06
N PRO A 253 22.08 19.59 -35.78
CA PRO A 253 22.12 18.22 -35.22
C PRO A 253 21.44 18.06 -33.88
N ASP A 254 21.49 19.10 -33.01
CA ASP A 254 20.81 19.10 -31.73
C ASP A 254 19.29 19.18 -31.89
N LEU A 255 18.85 20.03 -32.83
CA LEU A 255 17.42 20.19 -33.15
C LEU A 255 16.84 18.91 -33.74
N ASP A 256 17.56 18.21 -34.61
CA ASP A 256 17.16 16.90 -35.14
C ASP A 256 17.04 15.83 -34.04
N THR A 257 17.99 15.85 -33.11
CA THR A 257 17.94 14.94 -31.95
C THR A 257 16.73 15.23 -31.04
N ILE A 258 16.47 16.51 -30.80
CA ILE A 258 15.32 16.97 -30.01
C ILE A 258 14.00 16.60 -30.71
N ASP A 259 13.91 16.78 -32.03
CA ASP A 259 12.72 16.36 -32.79
C ASP A 259 12.47 14.86 -32.67
N ALA A 260 13.52 14.05 -32.77
CA ALA A 260 13.41 12.61 -32.58
C ALA A 260 12.95 12.23 -31.17
N VAL A 261 13.49 12.90 -30.12
CA VAL A 261 13.09 12.68 -28.73
C VAL A 261 11.65 13.13 -28.49
N ILE A 262 11.25 14.31 -28.98
CA ILE A 262 9.88 14.82 -28.83
C ILE A 262 8.88 13.87 -29.48
N LYS A 263 9.16 13.36 -30.68
CA LYS A 263 8.30 12.39 -31.38
C LYS A 263 8.10 11.09 -30.57
N GLU A 264 9.07 10.73 -29.76
CA GLU A 264 9.00 9.53 -28.91
C GLU A 264 8.24 9.78 -27.60
N ILE A 265 8.39 10.97 -26.99
CA ILE A 265 7.78 11.29 -25.71
C ILE A 265 6.37 11.90 -25.82
N ASP A 266 6.05 12.59 -26.93
CA ASP A 266 4.74 13.22 -27.15
C ASP A 266 3.72 12.22 -27.70
N VAL A 267 3.49 11.16 -26.93
CA VAL A 267 2.53 10.10 -27.24
C VAL A 267 1.31 10.21 -26.35
N ARG A 268 0.17 9.73 -26.85
CA ARG A 268 -1.08 9.73 -26.09
C ARG A 268 -0.97 8.84 -24.86
N THR A 269 -1.21 9.39 -23.68
CA THR A 269 -1.29 8.65 -22.43
C THR A 269 -2.67 8.01 -22.26
N LYS A 270 -2.71 6.74 -21.85
CA LYS A 270 -3.95 6.03 -21.54
C LYS A 270 -4.57 6.59 -20.25
N GLN A 271 -5.90 6.54 -20.18
CA GLN A 271 -6.64 6.88 -18.98
C GLN A 271 -6.96 5.63 -18.17
N VAL A 272 -7.07 5.79 -16.87
CA VAL A 272 -7.46 4.71 -15.97
C VAL A 272 -8.65 5.19 -15.13
N LEU A 273 -9.73 4.41 -15.14
CA LEU A 273 -10.78 4.51 -14.15
C LEU A 273 -10.37 3.67 -12.94
N ILE A 274 -10.37 4.26 -11.78
CA ILE A 274 -10.13 3.57 -10.51
C ILE A 274 -11.40 3.64 -9.67
N GLU A 275 -11.90 2.50 -9.26
CA GLU A 275 -13.08 2.39 -8.41
C GLU A 275 -12.73 1.59 -7.15
N ALA A 276 -13.05 2.17 -5.98
CA ALA A 276 -12.93 1.46 -4.73
C ALA A 276 -14.31 1.10 -4.18
N PHE A 277 -14.41 -0.05 -3.50
CA PHE A 277 -15.62 -0.50 -2.81
C PHE A 277 -15.27 -0.67 -1.34
N ILE A 278 -15.87 0.15 -0.50
CA ILE A 278 -15.64 0.14 0.94
C ILE A 278 -16.91 -0.35 1.59
N VAL A 279 -16.85 -1.51 2.22
CA VAL A 279 -17.98 -2.16 2.89
C VAL A 279 -17.72 -2.18 4.38
N ASP A 280 -18.55 -1.47 5.12
CA ASP A 280 -18.58 -1.47 6.59
C ASP A 280 -19.85 -2.20 7.04
N ALA A 281 -19.69 -3.30 7.73
CA ALA A 281 -20.79 -4.09 8.28
C ALA A 281 -20.64 -4.25 9.79
N THR A 282 -21.69 -3.91 10.50
CA THR A 282 -21.75 -4.06 11.96
C THR A 282 -22.91 -4.93 12.36
N SER A 283 -22.70 -5.76 13.36
CA SER A 283 -23.73 -6.57 13.98
C SER A 283 -23.64 -6.47 15.48
N ASP A 284 -24.68 -5.93 16.09
CA ASP A 284 -24.83 -5.78 17.52
C ASP A 284 -25.88 -6.74 18.04
N PHE A 285 -25.45 -7.69 18.86
CA PHE A 285 -26.35 -8.58 19.58
C PHE A 285 -26.28 -8.30 21.07
N SER A 286 -27.42 -8.06 21.71
CA SER A 286 -27.52 -7.89 23.15
C SER A 286 -28.64 -8.76 23.72
N LYS A 287 -28.31 -9.56 24.73
CA LYS A 287 -29.26 -10.38 25.47
C LYS A 287 -29.08 -10.15 26.97
N GLN A 288 -30.15 -9.77 27.61
CA GLN A 288 -30.17 -9.47 29.04
C GLN A 288 -31.32 -10.21 29.68
N LEU A 289 -31.03 -10.76 30.84
CA LEU A 289 -32.03 -11.44 31.71
C LEU A 289 -31.77 -11.06 33.15
N GLY A 290 -32.75 -10.56 33.81
CA GLY A 290 -32.64 -10.16 35.20
C GLY A 290 -33.90 -10.42 35.99
N ALA A 291 -33.76 -10.44 37.30
CA ALA A 291 -34.87 -10.59 38.22
C ALA A 291 -34.83 -9.51 39.31
N ARG A 292 -35.99 -9.01 39.66
CA ARG A 292 -36.21 -8.14 40.81
C ARG A 292 -37.05 -8.88 41.84
N VAL A 293 -36.54 -8.93 43.06
CA VAL A 293 -37.26 -9.49 44.20
C VAL A 293 -37.48 -8.39 45.22
N GLY A 294 -38.70 -8.11 45.55
CA GLY A 294 -39.09 -7.14 46.56
C GLY A 294 -39.95 -7.79 47.66
N ALA A 295 -39.71 -7.45 48.88
CA ALA A 295 -40.56 -7.83 49.98
C ALA A 295 -40.78 -6.65 50.92
N MET A 296 -41.96 -6.54 51.42
CA MET A 296 -42.34 -5.53 52.38
C MET A 296 -43.17 -6.18 53.53
N SER A 297 -42.89 -5.79 54.74
CA SER A 297 -43.69 -6.16 55.91
C SER A 297 -43.87 -4.94 56.80
N VAL A 298 -45.09 -4.56 57.01
CA VAL A 298 -45.45 -3.47 57.93
C VAL A 298 -46.01 -4.10 59.20
N SER A 299 -45.43 -3.75 60.31
CA SER A 299 -45.90 -4.20 61.67
C SER A 299 -46.24 -2.96 62.50
N ASP A 300 -47.52 -2.81 62.76
CA ASP A 300 -48.00 -1.77 63.69
C ASP A 300 -48.03 -2.34 65.13
N ARG A 301 -47.30 -1.72 66.03
CA ARG A 301 -47.22 -2.03 67.45
C ARG A 301 -48.01 -1.04 68.29
N GLY A 302 -49.07 -0.41 67.73
CA GLY A 302 -49.87 0.59 68.44
C GLY A 302 -49.02 1.81 68.86
N ASN A 303 -49.16 2.27 70.11
CA ASN A 303 -48.45 3.47 70.61
C ASN A 303 -46.92 3.40 70.61
N LYS A 304 -46.31 2.30 70.14
CA LYS A 304 -44.85 2.13 70.08
C LYS A 304 -44.25 2.30 68.64
N GLY A 305 -45.06 2.80 67.73
CA GLY A 305 -44.63 3.11 66.38
C GLY A 305 -44.76 1.95 65.38
N THR A 306 -44.69 2.29 64.10
CA THR A 306 -44.77 1.38 62.91
C THR A 306 -43.36 0.97 62.49
N THR A 307 -43.07 -0.32 62.39
CA THR A 307 -41.81 -0.83 61.88
C THR A 307 -42.03 -1.33 60.45
N THR A 308 -41.37 -0.73 59.51
CA THR A 308 -41.39 -1.17 58.11
C THR A 308 -40.07 -1.83 57.78
N ILE A 309 -40.08 -3.08 57.30
CA ILE A 309 -38.93 -3.77 56.76
C ILE A 309 -39.14 -3.84 55.25
N SER A 310 -38.38 -3.08 54.53
CA SER A 310 -38.37 -3.11 53.04
C SER A 310 -36.94 -3.22 52.53
N GLY A 311 -36.75 -3.82 51.36
CA GLY A 311 -35.45 -3.82 50.72
C GLY A 311 -35.12 -2.42 50.20
N ILE A 312 -33.88 -1.99 50.35
CA ILE A 312 -33.39 -0.68 49.94
C ILE A 312 -32.70 -0.83 48.59
N THR A 313 -33.29 -0.31 47.53
CA THR A 313 -32.54 0.15 46.32
C THR A 313 -33.36 1.21 45.64
N GLU A 314 -32.70 2.33 45.42
CA GLU A 314 -33.08 3.50 44.61
C GLU A 314 -34.58 3.90 44.56
N GLY A 315 -34.87 5.04 45.14
CA GLY A 315 -36.00 5.90 44.79
C GLY A 315 -37.38 5.53 45.37
N GLY A 316 -37.45 4.56 46.23
CA GLY A 316 -38.72 4.24 46.87
C GLY A 316 -38.90 5.04 48.17
N ASN A 317 -39.72 6.09 48.18
CA ASN A 317 -40.27 6.65 49.38
C ASN A 317 -40.87 5.49 50.18
N ALA A 318 -40.37 5.26 51.38
CA ALA A 318 -41.06 4.38 52.31
C ALA A 318 -42.50 4.88 52.48
N ALA A 319 -43.45 4.13 51.97
CA ALA A 319 -44.85 4.48 52.10
C ALA A 319 -45.19 4.57 53.59
N THR A 320 -45.44 5.77 54.03
CA THR A 320 -45.63 6.10 55.44
C THR A 320 -47.02 5.83 55.96
N THR A 321 -47.97 5.43 55.17
CA THR A 321 -49.29 5.12 55.65
C THR A 321 -50.15 4.27 54.71
N ASN A 322 -50.66 3.20 55.24
CA ASN A 322 -51.95 2.52 55.00
C ASN A 322 -52.40 2.23 53.54
N THR A 323 -52.62 0.94 53.37
CA THR A 323 -53.68 0.28 52.59
C THR A 323 -53.61 0.13 51.12
N ASP A 324 -52.93 0.95 50.38
CA ASP A 324 -52.80 0.75 48.90
C ASP A 324 -51.37 0.54 48.47
N ILE A 325 -50.93 -0.72 48.45
CA ILE A 325 -49.66 -1.13 47.86
C ILE A 325 -49.91 -1.30 46.37
N THR A 326 -49.66 -0.27 45.61
CA THR A 326 -49.69 -0.36 44.14
C THR A 326 -48.42 -1.02 43.62
N LEU A 327 -48.50 -1.71 42.48
CA LEU A 327 -47.43 -2.52 41.88
C LEU A 327 -46.15 -1.72 41.62
N GLY A 328 -46.20 -0.39 41.62
CA GLY A 328 -45.08 0.48 41.28
C GLY A 328 -44.32 1.10 42.44
N ALA A 329 -44.95 1.33 43.60
CA ALA A 329 -44.42 2.27 44.58
C ALA A 329 -44.08 1.71 45.97
N ALA A 330 -44.59 0.57 46.37
CA ALA A 330 -44.66 0.24 47.80
C ALA A 330 -43.79 -0.92 48.27
N ALA A 331 -43.28 -1.77 47.44
CA ALA A 331 -42.37 -2.84 47.86
C ALA A 331 -40.93 -2.49 47.45
N GLY A 332 -40.17 -1.97 48.39
CA GLY A 332 -38.73 -1.78 48.18
C GLY A 332 -38.06 -3.04 47.63
N THR A 333 -37.17 -2.90 46.72
CA THR A 333 -36.51 -4.02 46.05
C THR A 333 -35.40 -4.56 46.94
N ILE A 334 -35.52 -5.83 47.41
CA ILE A 334 -34.49 -6.51 48.19
C ILE A 334 -33.29 -6.86 47.31
N ALA A 335 -33.54 -7.20 46.06
CA ALA A 335 -32.51 -7.48 45.08
C ALA A 335 -32.97 -6.98 43.69
N ASN A 336 -32.20 -6.10 43.11
CA ASN A 336 -32.37 -5.63 41.73
C ASN A 336 -31.16 -6.08 40.90
N ASN A 337 -31.30 -7.13 40.12
CA ASN A 337 -30.27 -7.63 39.24
C ASN A 337 -30.61 -7.31 37.75
N THR A 338 -31.58 -6.41 37.55
CA THR A 338 -31.99 -5.91 36.21
C THR A 338 -31.41 -4.54 35.89
N ALA A 339 -30.38 -4.08 36.62
CA ALA A 339 -29.82 -2.73 36.47
C ALA A 339 -29.50 -2.42 35.01
N GLY A 340 -30.15 -1.41 34.45
CA GLY A 340 -29.95 -0.97 33.08
C GLY A 340 -30.78 -1.72 32.03
N ILE A 341 -31.63 -2.66 32.39
CA ILE A 341 -32.52 -3.34 31.44
C ILE A 341 -33.82 -2.55 31.29
N THR A 342 -34.03 -2.02 30.09
CA THR A 342 -35.36 -1.61 29.64
C THR A 342 -35.98 -2.83 28.96
N GLY A 343 -36.64 -3.68 29.75
CA GLY A 343 -37.13 -4.98 29.29
C GLY A 343 -38.16 -4.83 28.16
N THR A 344 -38.00 -5.63 27.10
CA THR A 344 -39.02 -5.77 26.03
C THR A 344 -40.13 -6.72 26.49
N SER A 345 -39.84 -7.59 27.46
CA SER A 345 -40.82 -8.49 28.05
C SER A 345 -40.49 -8.73 29.53
N GLY A 346 -41.51 -8.84 30.33
CA GLY A 346 -41.38 -9.13 31.78
C GLY A 346 -42.61 -9.84 32.31
N ILE A 347 -42.40 -10.63 33.31
CA ILE A 347 -43.48 -11.26 34.11
C ILE A 347 -43.29 -10.81 35.55
N GLY A 348 -44.33 -10.16 36.09
CA GLY A 348 -44.35 -9.72 37.46
C GLY A 348 -45.46 -10.45 38.26
N ILE A 349 -45.13 -10.88 39.44
CA ILE A 349 -46.07 -11.45 40.39
C ILE A 349 -46.02 -10.62 41.69
N LEU A 350 -47.16 -10.09 42.08
CA LEU A 350 -47.34 -9.43 43.34
C LEU A 350 -48.31 -10.25 44.21
N LYS A 351 -47.89 -10.66 45.37
CA LYS A 351 -48.74 -11.29 46.33
C LYS A 351 -48.76 -10.46 47.61
N GLN A 352 -49.95 -10.01 47.99
CA GLN A 352 -50.21 -9.25 49.21
C GLN A 352 -51.06 -10.08 50.17
N VAL A 353 -50.70 -10.12 51.43
CA VAL A 353 -51.45 -10.74 52.49
C VAL A 353 -51.36 -9.81 53.69
N GLY A 354 -52.45 -9.04 53.92
CA GLY A 354 -52.48 -8.02 54.96
C GLY A 354 -51.40 -6.96 54.73
N ALA A 355 -50.62 -6.68 55.77
CA ALA A 355 -49.53 -5.72 55.72
C ALA A 355 -48.21 -6.31 55.21
N ARG A 356 -48.23 -7.44 54.46
CA ARG A 356 -47.07 -8.08 53.87
C ARG A 356 -47.24 -8.19 52.37
N ALA A 357 -46.22 -7.77 51.60
CA ALA A 357 -46.18 -7.88 50.17
C ALA A 357 -44.89 -8.57 49.70
N LEU A 358 -45.03 -9.44 48.70
CA LEU A 358 -43.92 -10.05 47.98
C LEU A 358 -44.07 -9.74 46.50
N LYS A 359 -43.04 -9.14 45.91
CA LYS A 359 -42.96 -8.80 44.49
C LYS A 359 -41.84 -9.63 43.87
N LEU A 360 -42.13 -10.28 42.76
CA LEU A 360 -41.17 -10.95 41.90
C LEU A 360 -41.38 -10.46 40.47
N GLU A 361 -40.35 -9.90 39.87
CA GLU A 361 -40.32 -9.50 38.45
C GLU A 361 -39.16 -10.20 37.78
N ILE A 362 -39.39 -10.73 36.58
CA ILE A 362 -38.37 -11.26 35.68
C ILE A 362 -38.46 -10.45 34.40
N GLU A 363 -37.37 -9.81 34.02
CA GLU A 363 -37.26 -8.99 32.82
C GLU A 363 -36.28 -9.62 31.87
N ALA A 364 -36.63 -9.62 30.57
CA ALA A 364 -35.79 -10.12 29.49
C ALA A 364 -35.75 -9.12 28.35
N LEU A 365 -34.60 -8.95 27.77
CA LEU A 365 -34.35 -8.15 26.59
C LEU A 365 -33.46 -8.93 25.63
N GLU A 366 -33.85 -8.97 24.37
CA GLU A 366 -32.98 -9.47 23.27
C GLU A 366 -33.09 -8.50 22.09
N THR A 367 -31.95 -8.00 21.66
CA THR A 367 -31.85 -7.08 20.51
C THR A 367 -30.81 -7.59 19.53
N LEU A 368 -31.12 -7.50 18.24
CA LEU A 368 -30.21 -7.79 17.15
C LEU A 368 -30.27 -6.62 16.17
N GLY A 369 -29.16 -5.89 16.04
CA GLY A 369 -28.98 -4.83 15.09
C GLY A 369 -28.00 -5.28 14.01
N LEU A 370 -28.34 -5.09 12.75
CA LEU A 370 -27.49 -5.30 11.59
C LEU A 370 -27.42 -4.01 10.79
N SER A 371 -26.22 -3.59 10.45
CA SER A 371 -26.00 -2.42 9.58
C SER A 371 -24.94 -2.77 8.54
N LYS A 372 -25.20 -2.43 7.28
CA LYS A 372 -24.25 -2.57 6.18
C LYS A 372 -24.23 -1.28 5.39
N THR A 373 -23.05 -0.67 5.28
CA THR A 373 -22.82 0.54 4.49
C THR A 373 -21.87 0.19 3.36
N LEU A 374 -22.22 0.57 2.14
CA LEU A 374 -21.39 0.44 0.96
C LEU A 374 -21.09 1.84 0.42
N SER A 375 -19.80 2.16 0.27
CA SER A 375 -19.31 3.42 -0.30
C SER A 375 -18.45 3.10 -1.53
N GLN A 376 -18.67 3.83 -2.61
CA GLN A 376 -18.05 3.56 -3.92
C GLN A 376 -17.44 4.85 -4.51
N PRO A 377 -16.29 5.33 -3.99
CA PRO A 377 -15.58 6.42 -4.63
C PRO A 377 -14.96 5.94 -5.95
N SER A 378 -15.08 6.75 -6.99
CA SER A 378 -14.51 6.47 -8.30
C SER A 378 -13.90 7.72 -8.90
N VAL A 379 -12.77 7.57 -9.61
CA VAL A 379 -12.05 8.67 -10.22
C VAL A 379 -11.37 8.23 -11.51
N PHE A 380 -11.38 9.12 -12.52
CA PHE A 380 -10.61 8.98 -13.74
C PHE A 380 -9.31 9.77 -13.63
N THR A 381 -8.22 9.18 -14.07
CA THR A 381 -6.93 9.89 -14.17
C THR A 381 -6.10 9.37 -15.33
N LEU A 382 -5.07 10.13 -15.69
CA LEU A 382 -4.07 9.70 -16.66
C LEU A 382 -3.04 8.77 -16.00
N ASN A 383 -2.37 7.99 -16.83
CA ASN A 383 -1.25 7.16 -16.39
C ASN A 383 -0.18 8.02 -15.67
N ASN A 384 0.30 7.55 -14.51
CA ASN A 384 1.29 8.24 -13.64
C ASN A 384 0.83 9.62 -13.10
N GLN A 385 -0.49 9.90 -13.08
CA GLN A 385 -1.04 11.12 -12.49
C GLN A 385 -1.82 10.79 -11.23
N GLU A 386 -1.53 11.53 -10.15
CA GLU A 386 -2.30 11.42 -8.91
C GLU A 386 -3.69 12.02 -9.09
N ALA A 387 -4.69 11.30 -8.63
CA ALA A 387 -6.05 11.79 -8.52
C ALA A 387 -6.58 11.60 -7.10
N LYS A 388 -7.38 12.55 -6.66
CA LYS A 388 -8.02 12.54 -5.34
C LYS A 388 -9.49 12.86 -5.45
N ILE A 389 -10.32 12.04 -4.80
CA ILE A 389 -11.73 12.34 -4.56
C ILE A 389 -11.99 12.33 -3.07
N THR A 390 -12.73 13.33 -2.56
CA THR A 390 -13.03 13.47 -1.13
C THR A 390 -14.49 13.86 -0.95
N GLN A 391 -15.18 13.20 0.00
CA GLN A 391 -16.55 13.51 0.39
C GLN A 391 -16.69 13.41 1.90
N GLY A 392 -17.11 14.46 2.57
CA GLY A 392 -17.23 14.47 4.01
C GLY A 392 -17.66 15.79 4.60
N THR A 393 -17.41 15.96 5.89
CA THR A 393 -17.73 17.16 6.66
C THR A 393 -16.48 17.68 7.36
N GLN A 394 -16.39 19.00 7.48
CA GLN A 394 -15.34 19.64 8.28
C GLN A 394 -15.90 19.96 9.67
N ILE A 395 -15.16 19.56 10.69
CA ILE A 395 -15.54 19.74 12.09
C ILE A 395 -14.68 20.86 12.69
N PRO A 396 -15.30 21.93 13.23
CA PRO A 396 -14.57 23.00 13.90
C PRO A 396 -14.12 22.55 15.30
N PHE A 397 -12.84 22.71 15.59
CA PHE A 397 -12.26 22.55 16.91
C PHE A 397 -11.79 23.92 17.42
N GLN A 398 -12.19 24.30 18.60
CA GLN A 398 -11.79 25.57 19.21
C GLN A 398 -10.65 25.35 20.20
N THR A 399 -9.53 25.99 19.92
CA THR A 399 -8.38 26.06 20.83
C THR A 399 -8.27 27.46 21.41
N THR A 400 -8.22 27.57 22.74
CA THR A 400 -8.04 28.84 23.42
C THR A 400 -6.63 28.89 23.99
N SER A 401 -5.82 29.84 23.53
CA SER A 401 -4.51 30.13 24.06
C SER A 401 -4.40 31.63 24.36
N ASP A 402 -3.94 31.98 25.56
CA ASP A 402 -3.75 33.37 26.03
C ASP A 402 -4.98 34.28 25.83
N GLY A 403 -6.21 33.71 26.04
CA GLY A 403 -7.46 34.47 25.89
C GLY A 403 -7.90 34.69 24.45
N THR A 404 -7.18 34.18 23.46
CA THR A 404 -7.57 34.20 22.06
C THR A 404 -8.10 32.84 21.65
N THR A 405 -9.34 32.80 21.14
CA THR A 405 -9.94 31.55 20.63
C THR A 405 -9.68 31.45 19.14
N THR A 406 -8.99 30.40 18.73
CA THR A 406 -8.75 30.05 17.32
C THR A 406 -9.59 28.83 16.97
N THR A 407 -10.24 28.86 15.81
CA THR A 407 -11.00 27.73 15.29
C THR A 407 -10.19 27.02 14.22
N GLU A 408 -9.89 25.75 14.44
CA GLU A 408 -9.24 24.86 13.49
C GLU A 408 -10.27 23.88 12.94
N PHE A 409 -10.26 23.65 11.63
CA PHE A 409 -11.17 22.70 10.98
C PHE A 409 -10.43 21.39 10.72
N LYS A 410 -11.00 20.27 11.17
CA LYS A 410 -10.53 18.91 10.84
C LYS A 410 -11.54 18.22 9.95
N GLU A 411 -11.05 17.58 8.91
CA GLU A 411 -11.89 16.84 7.97
C GLU A 411 -12.21 15.46 8.53
N ALA A 412 -13.50 15.11 8.52
CA ALA A 412 -13.99 13.75 8.68
C ALA A 412 -14.62 13.35 7.35
N ALA A 413 -13.87 12.63 6.53
CA ALA A 413 -14.24 12.41 5.15
C ALA A 413 -13.84 11.01 4.65
N LEU A 414 -14.64 10.50 3.71
CA LEU A 414 -14.22 9.45 2.80
C LEU A 414 -13.34 10.06 1.73
N SER A 415 -12.10 9.61 1.59
CA SER A 415 -11.19 10.05 0.53
C SER A 415 -10.47 8.88 -0.11
N LEU A 416 -10.33 8.93 -1.42
CA LEU A 416 -9.51 8.05 -2.23
C LEU A 416 -8.47 8.90 -2.94
N THR A 417 -7.20 8.66 -2.66
CA THR A 417 -6.07 9.20 -3.41
C THR A 417 -5.36 8.04 -4.09
N VAL A 418 -5.15 8.13 -5.39
CA VAL A 418 -4.58 7.04 -6.18
C VAL A 418 -3.71 7.55 -7.31
N THR A 419 -2.58 6.88 -7.51
CA THR A 419 -1.68 7.09 -8.65
C THR A 419 -1.54 5.77 -9.40
N PRO A 420 -2.16 5.60 -10.59
CA PRO A 420 -2.00 4.41 -11.39
C PRO A 420 -0.75 4.48 -12.25
N SER A 421 -0.09 3.34 -12.47
CA SER A 421 1.00 3.17 -13.42
C SER A 421 0.77 1.92 -14.25
N ILE A 422 0.51 2.07 -15.54
CA ILE A 422 0.26 0.96 -16.46
C ILE A 422 1.60 0.31 -16.81
N ILE A 423 1.71 -1.01 -16.60
CA ILE A 423 2.89 -1.80 -16.94
C ILE A 423 2.69 -2.45 -18.30
N GLY A 424 3.80 -2.79 -18.97
CA GLY A 424 3.80 -3.26 -20.36
C GLY A 424 3.03 -4.55 -20.64
N ASP A 425 2.65 -5.32 -19.60
CA ASP A 425 1.83 -6.54 -19.69
C ASP A 425 0.30 -6.31 -19.55
N GLY A 426 -0.12 -5.03 -19.46
CA GLY A 426 -1.53 -4.64 -19.28
C GLY A 426 -1.99 -4.61 -17.83
N ASN A 427 -1.13 -4.94 -16.88
CA ASN A 427 -1.41 -4.77 -15.46
C ASN A 427 -1.23 -3.31 -15.02
N VAL A 428 -1.93 -2.92 -13.97
CA VAL A 428 -1.86 -1.58 -13.40
C VAL A 428 -1.27 -1.65 -12.00
N LEU A 429 -0.14 -0.99 -11.80
CA LEU A 429 0.42 -0.74 -10.47
C LEU A 429 -0.32 0.45 -9.86
N LEU A 430 -0.91 0.27 -8.71
CA LEU A 430 -1.68 1.28 -7.99
C LEU A 430 -0.96 1.68 -6.70
N ASP A 431 -0.69 2.96 -6.53
CA ASP A 431 -0.32 3.56 -5.23
C ASP A 431 -1.57 4.20 -4.65
N ILE A 432 -2.05 3.69 -3.51
CA ILE A 432 -3.38 3.98 -3.01
C ILE A 432 -3.32 4.43 -1.56
N LEU A 433 -4.08 5.49 -1.29
CA LEU A 433 -4.41 5.94 0.06
C LEU A 433 -5.94 6.08 0.15
N VAL A 434 -6.56 5.28 1.00
CA VAL A 434 -7.99 5.35 1.29
C VAL A 434 -8.18 5.73 2.74
N ASN A 435 -8.93 6.80 2.98
CA ASN A 435 -9.38 7.21 4.32
C ASN A 435 -10.90 7.14 4.36
N ASN A 436 -11.44 6.52 5.39
CA ASN A 436 -12.88 6.46 5.69
C ASN A 436 -13.11 6.96 7.11
N ASP A 437 -13.13 8.28 7.25
CA ASP A 437 -13.24 8.97 8.52
C ASP A 437 -14.69 9.41 8.74
N SER A 438 -15.22 9.18 9.93
CA SER A 438 -16.58 9.55 10.30
C SER A 438 -16.65 10.25 11.65
N PRO A 439 -17.48 11.30 11.79
CA PRO A 439 -17.68 11.95 13.07
C PRO A 439 -18.45 11.03 14.02
N THR A 440 -18.06 11.02 15.27
CA THR A 440 -18.76 10.28 16.33
C THR A 440 -18.93 11.15 17.55
N THR A 441 -20.05 10.99 18.26
CA THR A 441 -20.31 11.71 19.51
C THR A 441 -19.75 10.90 20.69
N THR A 442 -18.90 11.54 21.49
CA THR A 442 -18.42 10.94 22.74
C THR A 442 -19.28 11.40 23.90
N PRO A 443 -19.91 10.51 24.67
CA PRO A 443 -20.70 10.92 25.82
C PRO A 443 -19.85 11.69 26.83
N GLY A 444 -20.33 12.88 27.23
CA GLY A 444 -19.67 13.73 28.24
C GLY A 444 -18.70 14.77 27.69
N THR A 445 -18.54 14.87 26.37
CA THR A 445 -17.77 15.94 25.73
C THR A 445 -18.65 16.72 24.76
N THR A 446 -18.40 18.02 24.65
CA THR A 446 -19.11 18.89 23.68
C THR A 446 -18.48 18.77 22.29
N GLU A 447 -17.22 18.32 22.23
CA GLU A 447 -16.48 18.16 20.98
C GLU A 447 -16.67 16.76 20.40
N PRO A 448 -16.99 16.65 19.10
CA PRO A 448 -17.10 15.36 18.42
C PRO A 448 -15.72 14.73 18.25
N ALA A 449 -15.64 13.40 18.41
CA ALA A 449 -14.46 12.64 18.04
C ALA A 449 -14.54 12.21 16.57
N ILE A 450 -13.40 11.93 15.94
CA ILE A 450 -13.31 11.40 14.59
C ILE A 450 -12.86 9.95 14.69
N LYS A 451 -13.67 9.04 14.16
CA LYS A 451 -13.28 7.64 13.94
C LYS A 451 -12.54 7.57 12.61
N THR A 452 -11.27 7.19 12.63
CA THR A 452 -10.41 7.12 11.45
C THR A 452 -10.17 5.67 11.03
N ASN A 453 -10.29 5.40 9.73
CA ASN A 453 -9.87 4.15 9.11
C ASN A 453 -9.04 4.50 7.87
N GLU A 454 -7.74 4.23 7.91
CA GLU A 454 -6.79 4.54 6.84
C GLU A 454 -6.12 3.27 6.33
N ILE A 455 -6.03 3.14 5.01
CA ILE A 455 -5.22 2.11 4.33
C ILE A 455 -4.33 2.80 3.31
N LYS A 456 -3.02 2.54 3.41
CA LYS A 456 -2.01 2.96 2.44
C LYS A 456 -1.28 1.73 1.92
N THR A 457 -1.31 1.51 0.62
CA THR A 457 -0.69 0.32 0.00
C THR A 457 -0.32 0.55 -1.46
N LYS A 458 0.59 -0.30 -1.95
CA LYS A 458 0.91 -0.43 -3.37
C LYS A 458 0.63 -1.86 -3.81
N LEU A 459 -0.08 -2.03 -4.90
CA LEU A 459 -0.43 -3.34 -5.42
C LEU A 459 -0.51 -3.34 -6.94
N LEU A 460 -0.29 -4.50 -7.51
CA LEU A 460 -0.41 -4.76 -8.94
C LEU A 460 -1.73 -5.48 -9.19
N VAL A 461 -2.56 -4.95 -10.09
CA VAL A 461 -3.89 -5.49 -10.42
C VAL A 461 -4.03 -5.58 -11.93
N SER A 462 -4.62 -6.66 -12.42
CA SER A 462 -4.94 -6.79 -13.84
C SER A 462 -6.09 -5.87 -14.23
N ASP A 463 -6.09 -5.41 -15.48
CA ASP A 463 -7.17 -4.56 -16.00
C ASP A 463 -8.54 -5.21 -15.84
N GLY A 464 -9.46 -4.53 -15.18
CA GLY A 464 -10.84 -4.96 -14.94
C GLY A 464 -11.04 -5.98 -13.83
N ASP A 465 -10.00 -6.38 -13.11
CA ASP A 465 -10.12 -7.26 -11.95
C ASP A 465 -10.42 -6.48 -10.67
N ILE A 466 -11.25 -7.08 -9.81
CA ILE A 466 -11.60 -6.54 -8.49
C ILE A 466 -10.84 -7.34 -7.44
N VAL A 467 -9.96 -6.67 -6.72
CA VAL A 467 -9.15 -7.31 -5.67
C VAL A 467 -9.42 -6.71 -4.31
N VAL A 468 -9.31 -7.54 -3.26
CA VAL A 468 -9.37 -7.09 -1.87
C VAL A 468 -8.02 -6.48 -1.50
N ILE A 469 -8.02 -5.21 -1.11
CA ILE A 469 -6.81 -4.54 -0.62
C ILE A 469 -6.53 -4.94 0.82
N GLY A 470 -7.58 -5.06 1.62
CA GLY A 470 -7.48 -5.37 3.04
C GLY A 470 -8.79 -5.19 3.77
N GLY A 471 -8.75 -5.40 5.08
CA GLY A 471 -9.92 -5.22 5.92
C GLY A 471 -9.61 -5.40 7.39
N ILE A 472 -10.59 -5.06 8.22
CA ILE A 472 -10.54 -5.15 9.66
C ILE A 472 -11.75 -5.95 10.13
N LYS A 473 -11.51 -6.99 10.92
CA LYS A 473 -12.56 -7.73 11.61
C LYS A 473 -12.34 -7.63 13.10
N LYS A 474 -13.30 -7.04 13.81
CA LYS A 474 -13.25 -6.86 15.26
C LYS A 474 -14.48 -7.50 15.88
N ASN A 475 -14.27 -8.44 16.78
CA ASN A 475 -15.34 -9.07 17.54
C ASN A 475 -15.13 -8.80 19.04
N THR A 476 -16.12 -8.20 19.68
CA THR A 476 -16.11 -7.86 21.09
C THR A 476 -17.26 -8.57 21.79
N VAL A 477 -16.95 -9.57 22.61
CA VAL A 477 -17.92 -10.31 23.39
C VAL A 477 -17.81 -9.94 24.87
N THR A 478 -18.85 -9.32 25.41
CA THR A 478 -18.92 -8.91 26.79
C THR A 478 -19.99 -9.73 27.51
N ASN A 479 -19.62 -10.40 28.60
CA ASN A 479 -20.53 -11.14 29.45
C ASN A 479 -20.47 -10.56 30.86
N ALA A 480 -21.54 -9.96 31.31
CA ALA A 480 -21.70 -9.47 32.66
C ALA A 480 -22.67 -10.37 33.45
N LYS A 481 -22.33 -10.65 34.67
CA LYS A 481 -23.19 -11.40 35.60
C LYS A 481 -23.31 -10.62 36.88
N ASN A 482 -24.50 -10.12 37.14
CA ASN A 482 -24.87 -9.45 38.40
C ASN A 482 -25.47 -10.47 39.37
N ARG A 483 -25.05 -10.46 40.60
CA ARG A 483 -25.53 -11.41 41.61
C ARG A 483 -25.52 -10.80 43.00
N THR A 484 -26.55 -11.11 43.78
CA THR A 484 -26.61 -10.73 45.19
C THR A 484 -25.71 -11.65 46.02
N PRO A 485 -24.72 -11.12 46.76
CA PRO A 485 -23.83 -11.93 47.57
C PRO A 485 -24.59 -12.80 48.59
N GLY A 486 -24.12 -14.03 48.80
CA GLY A 486 -24.75 -14.98 49.71
C GLY A 486 -25.95 -15.70 49.11
N VAL A 487 -27.05 -15.00 48.87
CA VAL A 487 -28.35 -15.56 48.45
C VAL A 487 -28.28 -16.19 47.04
N SER A 488 -27.45 -15.65 46.14
CA SER A 488 -27.30 -16.19 44.80
C SER A 488 -26.68 -17.60 44.74
N LYS A 489 -26.13 -18.11 45.85
CA LYS A 489 -25.55 -19.46 45.94
C LYS A 489 -26.55 -20.53 46.35
N ILE A 490 -27.75 -20.15 46.81
CA ILE A 490 -28.77 -21.09 47.25
C ILE A 490 -29.26 -21.92 46.07
N PRO A 491 -29.27 -23.27 46.15
CA PRO A 491 -29.80 -24.11 45.10
C PRO A 491 -31.28 -23.79 44.84
N VAL A 492 -31.72 -23.88 43.58
CA VAL A 492 -33.06 -23.58 43.06
C VAL A 492 -33.43 -22.08 43.10
N VAL A 493 -33.39 -21.44 44.27
CA VAL A 493 -33.85 -20.06 44.46
C VAL A 493 -32.78 -19.04 44.04
N GLY A 494 -31.50 -19.41 44.10
CA GLY A 494 -30.37 -18.50 43.80
C GLY A 494 -30.40 -17.90 42.43
N ASN A 495 -31.07 -18.52 41.44
CA ASN A 495 -31.21 -17.98 40.10
C ASN A 495 -32.09 -16.71 40.04
N LEU A 496 -33.02 -16.52 40.99
CA LEU A 496 -33.81 -15.30 41.13
C LEU A 496 -32.98 -14.11 41.66
N PHE A 497 -31.76 -14.36 42.11
CA PHE A 497 -30.83 -13.36 42.65
C PHE A 497 -29.61 -13.18 41.73
N LYS A 498 -29.76 -13.53 40.46
CA LYS A 498 -28.74 -13.36 39.40
C LYS A 498 -29.35 -12.66 38.21
N GLY A 499 -28.58 -11.75 37.63
CA GLY A 499 -28.82 -11.18 36.32
C GLY A 499 -27.65 -11.53 35.39
N SER A 500 -27.94 -11.67 34.11
CA SER A 500 -26.93 -11.89 33.07
C SER A 500 -27.15 -10.94 31.92
N ALA A 501 -26.08 -10.37 31.45
CA ALA A 501 -26.06 -9.57 30.23
C ALA A 501 -24.97 -10.11 29.29
N LYS A 502 -25.31 -10.39 28.05
CA LYS A 502 -24.37 -10.74 26.99
C LYS A 502 -24.49 -9.69 25.90
N LYS A 503 -23.38 -9.07 25.55
CA LYS A 503 -23.25 -8.21 24.38
C LYS A 503 -22.22 -8.84 23.45
N ASP A 504 -22.56 -8.95 22.15
CA ASP A 504 -21.71 -9.48 21.11
C ASP A 504 -21.74 -8.48 19.96
N GLU A 505 -20.64 -7.80 19.74
CA GLU A 505 -20.48 -6.74 18.74
C GLU A 505 -19.43 -7.18 17.72
N LEU A 506 -19.85 -7.34 16.47
CA LEU A 506 -19.00 -7.71 15.36
C LEU A 506 -18.96 -6.54 14.36
N VAL A 507 -17.74 -6.07 14.06
CA VAL A 507 -17.47 -5.03 13.06
C VAL A 507 -16.56 -5.63 12.01
N GLU A 508 -16.98 -5.56 10.77
CA GLU A 508 -16.21 -5.97 9.59
C GLU A 508 -16.10 -4.82 8.61
N LEU A 509 -14.87 -4.45 8.27
CA LEU A 509 -14.55 -3.48 7.21
C LEU A 509 -13.75 -4.22 6.14
N LEU A 510 -14.21 -4.17 4.89
CA LEU A 510 -13.48 -4.70 3.73
C LEU A 510 -13.37 -3.60 2.67
N ILE A 511 -12.18 -3.51 2.05
CA ILE A 511 -11.92 -2.56 0.99
C ILE A 511 -11.42 -3.31 -0.24
N PHE A 512 -12.09 -3.07 -1.36
CA PHE A 512 -11.77 -3.62 -2.68
C PHE A 512 -11.36 -2.49 -3.60
N ILE A 513 -10.59 -2.80 -4.62
CA ILE A 513 -10.25 -1.87 -5.69
C ILE A 513 -10.30 -2.56 -7.04
N ALA A 514 -10.66 -1.77 -8.04
CA ALA A 514 -10.74 -2.20 -9.43
C ALA A 514 -10.20 -1.07 -10.33
N PRO A 515 -9.07 -1.28 -11.01
CA PRO A 515 -8.63 -0.42 -12.10
C PRO A 515 -9.27 -0.87 -13.42
N ARG A 516 -9.54 0.10 -14.29
CA ARG A 516 -9.95 -0.14 -15.68
C ARG A 516 -9.23 0.81 -16.61
N VAL A 517 -8.42 0.27 -17.49
CA VAL A 517 -7.71 1.03 -18.52
C VAL A 517 -8.68 1.37 -19.65
N ILE A 518 -8.67 2.63 -20.06
CA ILE A 518 -9.47 3.15 -21.17
C ILE A 518 -8.51 3.59 -22.25
N GLU A 519 -8.63 2.97 -23.40
CA GLU A 519 -7.79 3.23 -24.59
C GLU A 519 -8.33 4.37 -25.43
#